data_3b0b312f40c9db99c163d67594785bc9
#
_entry.id   3b0b312f40c9db99c163d67594785bc9
#
_cell.length_a   1.000
_cell.length_b   1.000
_cell.length_c   1.000
_cell.angle_alpha   90.00
_cell.angle_beta   90.00
_cell.angle_gamma   90.00
#
_symmetry.space_group_name_H-M   'P 1'
#
loop_
_entity.id
_entity.type
_entity.pdbx_description
1 polymer ?
#
loop_
_entity_poly.entity_id
_entity_poly.type
_entity_poly.pdbx_seq_one_letter_code
_entity_poly.pdbx_strand_id
1 'polypeptide(L)'
;MHRASANAPPDAAPARLRKLWLCADDYGISPAVSRAIRDLIGLGRINATSVMVTTPSFSAAEAQALCDIAAASHRAAIGLHFTLTAPFRPAALTYRPVERDGAFLSLAGTFAAGLQRRLDSDALAAEAACQFEAFHAAFGRPPDFVDGHQHVHLVPQVTDAVLGAMKRMAPAAWIRQCGRATPLWRRFSDPKGLVLDVLSSRLRRRCAASGVPTNPAFAGTYDFRRTTAFDALFGSFLHGLPDGGLVMCHPGFVDAELERLDPFTTMREQEHTFFAGGQFPGLLAAHGIELA
;
A
#
# COMPACT_ATOMS: atom_id res chain seq x y z
N MET A 1 -35.66 45.62 37.20
CA MET A 1 -34.34 44.99 37.01
C MET A 1 -34.53 43.53 36.57
N HIS A 2 -34.58 43.30 35.23
CA HIS A 2 -34.64 41.95 34.66
C HIS A 2 -33.24 41.59 34.15
N ARG A 3 -32.64 40.57 34.72
CA ARG A 3 -31.41 39.97 34.23
C ARG A 3 -31.75 39.07 33.01
N ALA A 4 -31.22 39.43 31.87
CA ALA A 4 -31.23 38.57 30.71
C ALA A 4 -30.32 37.36 30.95
N SER A 5 -30.89 36.17 30.88
CA SER A 5 -30.17 34.87 30.87
C SER A 5 -29.49 34.75 29.51
N ALA A 6 -28.16 34.68 29.50
CA ALA A 6 -27.39 34.39 28.30
C ALA A 6 -27.60 32.92 27.94
N ASN A 7 -28.26 32.67 26.81
CA ASN A 7 -28.31 31.33 26.19
C ASN A 7 -26.88 30.92 25.78
N ALA A 8 -26.37 29.85 26.37
CA ALA A 8 -25.21 29.16 25.83
C ALA A 8 -25.54 28.58 24.43
N PRO A 9 -24.61 28.63 23.48
CA PRO A 9 -24.85 28.01 22.16
C PRO A 9 -25.05 26.50 22.34
N PRO A 10 -25.91 25.86 21.50
CA PRO A 10 -26.15 24.44 21.57
C PRO A 10 -24.83 23.68 21.34
N ASP A 11 -24.60 22.63 22.13
CA ASP A 11 -23.48 21.73 22.00
C ASP A 11 -23.28 21.33 20.50
N ALA A 12 -22.16 21.75 19.94
CA ALA A 12 -21.76 21.28 18.61
C ALA A 12 -21.55 19.76 18.72
N ALA A 13 -22.29 19.00 17.92
CA ALA A 13 -22.09 17.55 17.83
C ALA A 13 -20.59 17.26 17.62
N PRO A 14 -20.01 16.26 18.32
CA PRO A 14 -18.60 15.94 18.19
C PRO A 14 -18.25 15.75 16.70
N ALA A 15 -17.23 16.48 16.23
CA ALA A 15 -16.78 16.37 14.84
C ALA A 15 -16.46 14.91 14.53
N ARG A 16 -17.08 14.35 13.49
CA ARG A 16 -16.84 12.96 13.07
C ARG A 16 -15.36 12.78 12.74
N LEU A 17 -14.71 11.80 13.38
CA LEU A 17 -13.33 11.44 13.07
C LEU A 17 -13.22 10.96 11.62
N ARG A 18 -12.14 11.34 10.95
CA ARG A 18 -11.82 10.84 9.61
C ARG A 18 -11.21 9.45 9.70
N LYS A 19 -11.65 8.54 8.85
CA LYS A 19 -11.08 7.20 8.73
C LYS A 19 -9.78 7.24 7.92
N LEU A 20 -8.78 6.51 8.38
CA LEU A 20 -7.48 6.36 7.73
C LEU A 20 -7.20 4.89 7.45
N TRP A 21 -6.83 4.58 6.22
CA TRP A 21 -6.12 3.35 5.88
C TRP A 21 -4.63 3.57 6.08
N LEU A 22 -4.03 2.92 7.09
CA LEU A 22 -2.59 2.88 7.29
C LEU A 22 -2.10 1.50 6.85
N CYS A 23 -1.49 1.46 5.66
CA CYS A 23 -1.12 0.22 4.99
C CYS A 23 0.39 0.00 5.05
N ALA A 24 0.80 -1.08 5.70
CA ALA A 24 2.17 -1.57 5.65
C ALA A 24 2.38 -2.43 4.39
N ASP A 25 3.29 -1.99 3.54
CA ASP A 25 3.67 -2.69 2.31
C ASP A 25 4.72 -3.77 2.58
N ASP A 26 4.95 -4.65 1.60
CA ASP A 26 6.02 -5.64 1.56
C ASP A 26 5.90 -6.80 2.56
N TYR A 27 4.72 -7.15 3.08
CA TYR A 27 4.57 -8.38 3.85
C TYR A 27 5.03 -9.59 3.02
N GLY A 28 5.88 -10.43 3.58
CA GLY A 28 6.44 -11.59 2.89
C GLY A 28 7.78 -11.33 2.20
N ILE A 29 8.27 -10.08 2.15
CA ILE A 29 9.59 -9.79 1.54
C ILE A 29 10.73 -10.45 2.35
N SER A 30 10.62 -10.43 3.68
CA SER A 30 11.51 -11.17 4.58
C SER A 30 10.79 -11.57 5.87
N PRO A 31 11.30 -12.57 6.62
CA PRO A 31 10.72 -12.97 7.90
C PRO A 31 10.69 -11.83 8.92
N ALA A 32 11.71 -11.00 8.97
CA ALA A 32 11.83 -9.90 9.91
C ALA A 32 10.80 -8.78 9.62
N VAL A 33 10.58 -8.43 8.35
CA VAL A 33 9.55 -7.47 7.93
C VAL A 33 8.16 -8.02 8.26
N SER A 34 7.87 -9.27 7.91
CA SER A 34 6.59 -9.91 8.20
C SER A 34 6.27 -9.91 9.70
N ARG A 35 7.27 -10.21 10.56
CA ARG A 35 7.12 -10.15 12.02
C ARG A 35 6.78 -8.73 12.48
N ALA A 36 7.53 -7.72 12.04
CA ALA A 36 7.31 -6.33 12.43
C ALA A 36 5.89 -5.84 12.04
N ILE A 37 5.42 -6.23 10.88
CA ILE A 37 4.06 -5.88 10.43
C ILE A 37 3.01 -6.58 11.31
N ARG A 38 3.17 -7.87 11.63
CA ARG A 38 2.27 -8.58 12.55
C ARG A 38 2.25 -7.95 13.94
N ASP A 39 3.41 -7.54 14.47
CA ASP A 39 3.50 -6.85 15.75
C ASP A 39 2.64 -5.57 15.75
N LEU A 40 2.73 -4.76 14.71
CA LEU A 40 1.94 -3.53 14.59
C LEU A 40 0.44 -3.78 14.41
N ILE A 41 0.05 -4.82 13.66
CA ILE A 41 -1.36 -5.25 13.56
C ILE A 41 -1.87 -5.67 14.94
N GLY A 42 -1.11 -6.50 15.66
CA GLY A 42 -1.46 -6.97 17.01
C GLY A 42 -1.62 -5.85 18.03
N LEU A 43 -0.84 -4.77 17.88
CA LEU A 43 -0.95 -3.55 18.69
C LEU A 43 -2.09 -2.61 18.24
N GLY A 44 -2.81 -2.93 17.15
CA GLY A 44 -3.83 -2.05 16.56
C GLY A 44 -3.24 -0.74 16.02
N ARG A 45 -1.99 -0.76 15.53
CA ARG A 45 -1.27 0.41 15.03
C ARG A 45 -1.39 0.60 13.52
N ILE A 46 -1.64 -0.47 12.79
CA ILE A 46 -1.94 -0.48 11.35
C ILE A 46 -3.19 -1.31 11.11
N ASN A 47 -3.94 -0.99 10.07
CA ASN A 47 -5.21 -1.64 9.74
C ASN A 47 -5.26 -2.18 8.31
N ALA A 48 -4.13 -2.16 7.60
CA ALA A 48 -3.98 -2.81 6.30
C ALA A 48 -2.53 -3.25 6.07
N THR A 49 -2.35 -4.34 5.32
CA THR A 49 -1.05 -4.75 4.79
C THR A 49 -1.22 -5.40 3.43
N SER A 50 -0.23 -5.25 2.55
CA SER A 50 -0.22 -5.93 1.26
C SER A 50 0.92 -6.93 1.16
N VAL A 51 0.61 -8.09 0.57
CA VAL A 51 1.40 -9.33 0.64
C VAL A 51 2.06 -9.62 -0.70
N MET A 52 3.38 -9.83 -0.68
CA MET A 52 4.19 -10.30 -1.80
C MET A 52 4.17 -11.84 -1.83
N VAL A 53 3.29 -12.41 -2.63
CA VAL A 53 3.08 -13.88 -2.67
C VAL A 53 4.15 -14.66 -3.45
N THR A 54 5.04 -13.97 -4.16
CA THR A 54 6.07 -14.58 -5.03
C THR A 54 7.47 -14.58 -4.42
N THR A 55 7.61 -14.12 -3.19
CA THR A 55 8.91 -14.06 -2.51
C THR A 55 9.27 -15.40 -1.86
N PRO A 56 10.56 -15.75 -1.75
CA PRO A 56 10.98 -16.99 -1.10
C PRO A 56 10.57 -17.10 0.37
N SER A 57 10.44 -15.97 1.06
CA SER A 57 10.09 -15.91 2.48
C SER A 57 8.60 -16.03 2.75
N PHE A 58 7.76 -15.89 1.73
CA PHE A 58 6.31 -16.06 1.88
C PHE A 58 5.94 -17.55 1.84
N SER A 59 5.14 -18.00 2.78
CA SER A 59 4.69 -19.38 2.91
C SER A 59 3.26 -19.45 3.45
N ALA A 60 2.65 -20.62 3.38
CA ALA A 60 1.34 -20.88 4.00
C ALA A 60 1.36 -20.62 5.52
N ALA A 61 2.47 -20.88 6.21
CA ALA A 61 2.61 -20.58 7.63
C ALA A 61 2.62 -19.07 7.90
N GLU A 62 3.28 -18.26 7.05
CA GLU A 62 3.25 -16.81 7.13
C GLU A 62 1.85 -16.25 6.84
N ALA A 63 1.14 -16.82 5.86
CA ALA A 63 -0.25 -16.45 5.58
C ALA A 63 -1.17 -16.75 6.77
N GLN A 64 -1.05 -17.94 7.38
CA GLN A 64 -1.83 -18.31 8.56
C GLN A 64 -1.53 -17.39 9.74
N ALA A 65 -0.26 -17.10 10.04
CA ALA A 65 0.12 -16.20 11.12
C ALA A 65 -0.45 -14.78 10.92
N LEU A 66 -0.50 -14.30 9.66
CA LEU A 66 -1.14 -13.02 9.34
C LEU A 66 -2.66 -13.09 9.53
N CYS A 67 -3.31 -14.16 9.10
CA CYS A 67 -4.75 -14.35 9.29
C CYS A 67 -5.12 -14.35 10.77
N ASP A 68 -4.38 -15.08 11.59
CA ASP A 68 -4.66 -15.21 13.03
C ASP A 68 -4.57 -13.85 13.74
N ILE A 69 -3.51 -13.09 13.48
CA ILE A 69 -3.34 -11.77 14.10
C ILE A 69 -4.37 -10.75 13.55
N ALA A 70 -4.67 -10.77 12.26
CA ALA A 70 -5.66 -9.89 11.67
C ALA A 70 -7.08 -10.16 12.19
N ALA A 71 -7.42 -11.42 12.44
CA ALA A 71 -8.71 -11.81 13.02
C ALA A 71 -8.84 -11.38 14.49
N ALA A 72 -7.73 -11.43 15.24
CA ALA A 72 -7.69 -11.04 16.65
C ALA A 72 -7.69 -9.50 16.85
N SER A 73 -7.23 -8.74 15.86
CA SER A 73 -6.96 -7.31 15.94
C SER A 73 -7.84 -6.52 14.97
N HIS A 74 -9.11 -6.29 15.32
CA HIS A 74 -10.02 -5.40 14.58
C HIS A 74 -10.09 -5.57 13.04
N ARG A 75 -9.74 -6.76 12.51
CA ARG A 75 -9.80 -7.14 11.10
C ARG A 75 -9.00 -6.24 10.16
N ALA A 76 -7.68 -6.27 10.29
CA ALA A 76 -6.81 -5.62 9.31
C ALA A 76 -7.09 -6.16 7.90
N ALA A 77 -7.20 -5.26 6.92
CA ALA A 77 -7.35 -5.63 5.51
C ALA A 77 -6.05 -6.24 4.97
N ILE A 78 -6.17 -7.36 4.25
CA ILE A 78 -5.03 -8.06 3.66
C ILE A 78 -5.13 -7.96 2.14
N GLY A 79 -4.22 -7.24 1.51
CA GLY A 79 -4.16 -7.01 0.07
C GLY A 79 -3.11 -7.85 -0.64
N LEU A 80 -3.21 -7.91 -1.96
CA LEU A 80 -2.16 -8.45 -2.83
C LEU A 80 -1.20 -7.33 -3.24
N HIS A 81 0.08 -7.48 -2.87
CA HIS A 81 1.17 -6.61 -3.31
C HIS A 81 1.76 -7.11 -4.63
N PHE A 82 1.11 -6.74 -5.73
CA PHE A 82 1.46 -7.25 -7.06
C PHE A 82 2.91 -6.91 -7.40
N THR A 83 3.72 -7.93 -7.67
CA THR A 83 5.17 -7.80 -7.84
C THR A 83 5.54 -8.06 -9.30
N LEU A 84 6.28 -7.12 -9.91
CA LEU A 84 6.68 -7.19 -11.33
C LEU A 84 8.06 -6.57 -11.59
N THR A 85 8.92 -6.51 -10.58
CA THR A 85 10.27 -5.89 -10.68
C THR A 85 11.34 -6.77 -10.05
N ALA A 86 12.55 -6.68 -10.59
CA ALA A 86 13.73 -7.29 -9.99
C ALA A 86 13.93 -6.80 -8.53
N PRO A 87 14.48 -7.63 -7.67
CA PRO A 87 15.12 -8.94 -7.93
C PRO A 87 14.15 -10.14 -7.91
N PHE A 88 12.85 -9.90 -7.86
CA PHE A 88 11.84 -10.96 -7.77
C PHE A 88 11.66 -11.68 -9.10
N ARG A 89 11.09 -12.91 -9.02
CA ARG A 89 10.89 -13.78 -10.17
C ARG A 89 9.40 -13.94 -10.48
N PRO A 90 9.04 -14.15 -11.75
CA PRO A 90 7.67 -14.43 -12.13
C PRO A 90 7.12 -15.72 -11.49
N ALA A 91 5.84 -15.67 -11.09
CA ALA A 91 5.07 -16.86 -10.74
C ALA A 91 4.69 -17.67 -12.01
N ALA A 92 4.38 -16.98 -13.10
CA ALA A 92 4.13 -17.61 -14.38
C ALA A 92 5.45 -17.96 -15.09
N LEU A 93 5.74 -19.25 -15.25
CA LEU A 93 6.99 -19.73 -15.87
C LEU A 93 7.18 -19.24 -17.32
N THR A 94 6.10 -18.89 -18.00
CA THR A 94 6.09 -18.38 -19.37
C THR A 94 6.25 -16.87 -19.46
N TYR A 95 6.27 -16.16 -18.35
CA TYR A 95 6.36 -14.69 -18.35
C TYR A 95 7.64 -14.20 -19.03
N ARG A 96 7.49 -13.23 -19.92
CA ARG A 96 8.59 -12.53 -20.62
C ARG A 96 8.17 -11.04 -20.79
N PRO A 97 9.13 -10.10 -20.86
CA PRO A 97 10.58 -10.30 -20.75
C PRO A 97 11.07 -10.45 -19.32
N VAL A 98 12.19 -11.16 -19.16
CA VAL A 98 12.92 -11.31 -17.89
C VAL A 98 14.39 -10.96 -18.09
N GLU A 99 15.10 -10.65 -17.00
CA GLU A 99 16.55 -10.50 -16.99
C GLU A 99 17.26 -11.84 -17.26
N ARG A 100 18.58 -11.81 -17.49
CA ARG A 100 19.35 -13.03 -17.82
C ARG A 100 19.31 -14.11 -16.74
N ASP A 101 19.16 -13.72 -15.49
CA ASP A 101 19.04 -14.62 -14.34
C ASP A 101 17.60 -15.13 -14.12
N GLY A 102 16.65 -14.70 -14.93
CA GLY A 102 15.23 -15.07 -14.85
C GLY A 102 14.41 -14.20 -13.90
N ALA A 103 14.97 -13.13 -13.32
CA ALA A 103 14.21 -12.15 -12.56
C ALA A 103 13.36 -11.27 -13.49
N PHE A 104 12.36 -10.58 -12.91
CA PHE A 104 11.67 -9.51 -13.63
C PHE A 104 12.65 -8.43 -14.12
N LEU A 105 12.23 -7.60 -15.04
CA LEU A 105 13.00 -6.40 -15.41
C LEU A 105 13.19 -5.48 -14.19
N SER A 106 14.24 -4.67 -14.22
CA SER A 106 14.41 -3.58 -13.25
C SER A 106 13.20 -2.65 -13.24
N LEU A 107 12.99 -1.90 -12.16
CA LEU A 107 11.90 -0.92 -12.06
C LEU A 107 11.86 0.01 -13.28
N ALA A 108 13.00 0.59 -13.65
CA ALA A 108 13.11 1.48 -14.80
C ALA A 108 12.77 0.76 -16.13
N GLY A 109 13.23 -0.49 -16.27
CA GLY A 109 12.93 -1.34 -17.43
C GLY A 109 11.44 -1.64 -17.55
N THR A 110 10.80 -2.04 -16.47
CA THR A 110 9.35 -2.33 -16.42
C THR A 110 8.52 -1.09 -16.76
N PHE A 111 8.85 0.07 -16.17
CA PHE A 111 8.17 1.32 -16.49
C PHE A 111 8.37 1.75 -17.95
N ALA A 112 9.60 1.69 -18.46
CA ALA A 112 9.89 2.04 -19.85
C ALA A 112 9.16 1.13 -20.83
N ALA A 113 9.21 -0.20 -20.63
CA ALA A 113 8.53 -1.16 -21.47
C ALA A 113 7.00 -0.99 -21.44
N GLY A 114 6.43 -0.80 -20.24
CA GLY A 114 4.98 -0.66 -20.08
C GLY A 114 4.44 0.67 -20.62
N LEU A 115 5.16 1.79 -20.43
CA LEU A 115 4.77 3.09 -21.02
C LEU A 115 4.84 3.07 -22.56
N GLN A 116 5.82 2.35 -23.13
CA GLN A 116 5.96 2.15 -24.56
C GLN A 116 5.04 1.03 -25.11
N ARG A 117 4.24 0.38 -24.26
CA ARG A 117 3.36 -0.75 -24.59
C ARG A 117 4.10 -1.94 -25.24
N ARG A 118 5.31 -2.23 -24.75
CA ARG A 118 6.19 -3.30 -25.24
C ARG A 118 6.15 -4.56 -24.36
N LEU A 119 5.38 -4.55 -23.26
CA LEU A 119 5.12 -5.76 -22.48
C LEU A 119 4.10 -6.64 -23.22
N ASP A 120 4.28 -7.94 -23.14
CA ASP A 120 3.31 -8.90 -23.67
C ASP A 120 2.06 -8.93 -22.78
N SER A 121 0.90 -8.62 -23.35
CA SER A 121 -0.36 -8.53 -22.61
C SER A 121 -0.85 -9.88 -22.10
N ASP A 122 -0.61 -10.96 -22.84
CA ASP A 122 -1.01 -12.31 -22.43
C ASP A 122 -0.10 -12.83 -21.31
N ALA A 123 1.20 -12.56 -21.42
CA ALA A 123 2.16 -12.86 -20.35
C ALA A 123 1.84 -12.09 -19.05
N LEU A 124 1.49 -10.79 -19.17
CA LEU A 124 1.05 -9.99 -18.03
C LEU A 124 -0.25 -10.53 -17.39
N ALA A 125 -1.22 -10.92 -18.22
CA ALA A 125 -2.48 -11.49 -17.75
C ALA A 125 -2.26 -12.84 -17.05
N ALA A 126 -1.36 -13.70 -17.57
CA ALA A 126 -0.98 -14.95 -16.94
C ALA A 126 -0.27 -14.73 -15.62
N GLU A 127 0.69 -13.79 -15.55
CA GLU A 127 1.39 -13.46 -14.32
C GLU A 127 0.44 -12.90 -13.25
N ALA A 128 -0.46 -12.00 -13.64
CA ALA A 128 -1.48 -11.50 -12.72
C ALA A 128 -2.36 -12.64 -12.19
N ALA A 129 -2.84 -13.54 -13.06
CA ALA A 129 -3.63 -14.69 -12.63
C ALA A 129 -2.86 -15.58 -11.64
N CYS A 130 -1.60 -15.91 -11.92
CA CYS A 130 -0.76 -16.72 -11.03
C CYS A 130 -0.58 -16.09 -9.64
N GLN A 131 -0.36 -14.77 -9.54
CA GLN A 131 -0.22 -14.10 -8.25
C GLN A 131 -1.55 -14.07 -7.47
N PHE A 132 -2.70 -13.87 -8.14
CA PHE A 132 -4.01 -13.98 -7.50
C PHE A 132 -4.32 -15.41 -7.04
N GLU A 133 -3.97 -16.42 -7.84
CA GLU A 133 -4.11 -17.84 -7.48
C GLU A 133 -3.24 -18.19 -6.27
N ALA A 134 -1.97 -17.73 -6.25
CA ALA A 134 -1.08 -17.93 -5.12
C ALA A 134 -1.63 -17.27 -3.83
N PHE A 135 -2.18 -16.05 -3.95
CA PHE A 135 -2.85 -15.40 -2.83
C PHE A 135 -4.04 -16.23 -2.35
N HIS A 136 -4.92 -16.63 -3.26
CA HIS A 136 -6.11 -17.43 -2.92
C HIS A 136 -5.73 -18.77 -2.27
N ALA A 137 -4.70 -19.43 -2.79
CA ALA A 137 -4.21 -20.70 -2.24
C ALA A 137 -3.67 -20.53 -0.80
N ALA A 138 -2.99 -19.40 -0.52
CA ALA A 138 -2.42 -19.14 0.79
C ALA A 138 -3.46 -18.68 1.83
N PHE A 139 -4.44 -17.86 1.42
CA PHE A 139 -5.41 -17.25 2.35
C PHE A 139 -6.80 -17.87 2.32
N GLY A 140 -7.11 -18.81 1.39
CA GLY A 140 -8.42 -19.40 1.19
C GLY A 140 -9.51 -18.43 0.74
N ARG A 141 -9.13 -17.19 0.39
CA ARG A 141 -10.05 -16.11 -0.01
C ARG A 141 -9.35 -15.12 -0.96
N PRO A 142 -10.12 -14.33 -1.72
CA PRO A 142 -9.54 -13.24 -2.50
C PRO A 142 -8.95 -12.13 -1.59
N PRO A 143 -8.04 -11.28 -2.12
CA PRO A 143 -7.54 -10.12 -1.40
C PRO A 143 -8.64 -9.08 -1.17
N ASP A 144 -8.55 -8.35 -0.05
CA ASP A 144 -9.45 -7.23 0.25
C ASP A 144 -9.18 -6.04 -0.67
N PHE A 145 -7.92 -5.87 -1.07
CA PHE A 145 -7.48 -4.84 -2.02
C PHE A 145 -6.25 -5.30 -2.81
N VAL A 146 -5.92 -4.53 -3.84
CA VAL A 146 -4.71 -4.76 -4.64
C VAL A 146 -3.91 -3.47 -4.74
N ASP A 147 -2.61 -3.59 -4.64
CA ASP A 147 -1.66 -2.55 -4.96
C ASP A 147 -0.45 -3.15 -5.70
N GLY A 148 0.72 -2.55 -5.66
CA GLY A 148 1.87 -3.16 -6.33
C GLY A 148 3.18 -2.61 -5.83
N HIS A 149 4.11 -3.53 -5.68
CA HIS A 149 5.49 -3.24 -5.31
C HIS A 149 6.07 -2.17 -6.24
N GLN A 150 6.67 -1.15 -5.64
CA GLN A 150 7.19 0.02 -6.38
C GLN A 150 6.15 0.67 -7.31
N HIS A 151 4.85 0.55 -6.96
CA HIS A 151 3.72 1.12 -7.71
C HIS A 151 3.56 0.61 -9.16
N VAL A 152 4.06 -0.58 -9.48
CA VAL A 152 4.00 -1.14 -10.85
C VAL A 152 2.58 -1.29 -11.39
N HIS A 153 1.58 -1.47 -10.53
CA HIS A 153 0.17 -1.55 -10.91
C HIS A 153 -0.37 -0.27 -11.58
N LEU A 154 0.35 0.86 -11.48
CA LEU A 154 0.01 2.11 -12.17
C LEU A 154 0.49 2.15 -13.62
N VAL A 155 1.38 1.25 -14.02
CA VAL A 155 1.88 1.17 -15.41
C VAL A 155 0.74 0.72 -16.32
N PRO A 156 0.45 1.41 -17.43
CA PRO A 156 -0.78 1.24 -18.20
C PRO A 156 -1.14 -0.21 -18.60
N GLN A 157 -0.18 -0.96 -19.14
CA GLN A 157 -0.43 -2.37 -19.51
C GLN A 157 -0.60 -3.27 -18.29
N VAL A 158 0.16 -2.99 -17.20
CA VAL A 158 0.03 -3.72 -15.92
C VAL A 158 -1.32 -3.41 -15.28
N THR A 159 -1.76 -2.14 -15.31
CA THR A 159 -3.11 -1.77 -14.86
C THR A 159 -4.19 -2.60 -15.55
N ASP A 160 -4.10 -2.76 -16.88
CA ASP A 160 -5.09 -3.51 -17.65
C ASP A 160 -5.11 -5.01 -17.25
N ALA A 161 -3.95 -5.62 -17.06
CA ALA A 161 -3.82 -7.01 -16.62
C ALA A 161 -4.36 -7.23 -15.18
N VAL A 162 -3.96 -6.36 -14.26
CA VAL A 162 -4.41 -6.43 -12.85
C VAL A 162 -5.93 -6.24 -12.74
N LEU A 163 -6.51 -5.22 -13.39
CA LEU A 163 -7.97 -5.01 -13.39
C LEU A 163 -8.71 -6.19 -14.03
N GLY A 164 -8.14 -6.79 -15.08
CA GLY A 164 -8.68 -8.00 -15.69
C GLY A 164 -8.68 -9.20 -14.74
N ALA A 165 -7.63 -9.40 -13.97
CA ALA A 165 -7.55 -10.43 -12.93
C ALA A 165 -8.51 -10.13 -11.76
N MET A 166 -8.54 -8.90 -11.25
CA MET A 166 -9.48 -8.49 -10.19
C MET A 166 -10.93 -8.79 -10.55
N LYS A 167 -11.35 -8.45 -11.77
CA LYS A 167 -12.72 -8.69 -12.21
C LYS A 167 -13.13 -10.17 -12.15
N ARG A 168 -12.20 -11.07 -12.40
CA ARG A 168 -12.47 -12.52 -12.40
C ARG A 168 -12.31 -13.16 -11.02
N MET A 169 -11.30 -12.72 -10.25
CA MET A 169 -10.82 -13.46 -9.08
C MET A 169 -11.03 -12.71 -7.75
N ALA A 170 -11.22 -11.39 -7.78
CA ALA A 170 -11.45 -10.56 -6.60
C ALA A 170 -12.40 -9.39 -6.91
N PRO A 171 -13.65 -9.65 -7.36
CA PRO A 171 -14.58 -8.62 -7.85
C PRO A 171 -15.02 -7.62 -6.77
N ALA A 172 -14.90 -7.96 -5.49
CA ALA A 172 -15.20 -7.07 -4.38
C ALA A 172 -14.00 -6.24 -3.89
N ALA A 173 -12.79 -6.55 -4.36
CA ALA A 173 -11.58 -5.85 -3.94
C ALA A 173 -11.52 -4.43 -4.51
N TRP A 174 -10.96 -3.50 -3.73
CA TRP A 174 -10.58 -2.18 -4.24
C TRP A 174 -9.11 -2.15 -4.68
N ILE A 175 -8.71 -1.15 -5.46
CA ILE A 175 -7.32 -0.99 -5.88
C ILE A 175 -6.76 0.34 -5.38
N ARG A 176 -5.50 0.31 -4.89
CA ARG A 176 -4.80 1.50 -4.44
C ARG A 176 -4.52 2.43 -5.62
N GLN A 177 -4.99 3.66 -5.53
CA GLN A 177 -4.49 4.75 -6.33
C GLN A 177 -3.47 5.56 -5.53
N CYS A 178 -2.43 6.08 -6.16
CA CYS A 178 -1.31 6.77 -5.49
C CYS A 178 -1.30 8.29 -5.77
N GLY A 179 -2.43 8.87 -6.17
CA GLY A 179 -2.56 10.31 -6.37
C GLY A 179 -2.75 11.04 -5.05
N ARG A 180 -1.95 12.08 -4.84
CA ARG A 180 -1.94 12.87 -3.60
C ARG A 180 -3.14 13.78 -3.49
N ALA A 181 -3.58 14.06 -2.25
CA ALA A 181 -4.59 15.07 -1.95
C ALA A 181 -4.08 16.51 -2.17
N THR A 182 -2.76 16.72 -2.11
CA THR A 182 -2.12 18.04 -2.23
C THR A 182 -2.45 18.70 -3.58
N PRO A 183 -2.76 20.00 -3.62
CA PRO A 183 -3.03 20.73 -4.86
C PRO A 183 -1.87 20.69 -5.86
N LEU A 184 -2.15 20.63 -7.17
CA LEU A 184 -1.16 20.49 -8.24
C LEU A 184 -0.04 21.54 -8.19
N TRP A 185 -0.37 22.78 -7.85
CA TRP A 185 0.61 23.87 -7.79
C TRP A 185 1.69 23.72 -6.69
N ARG A 186 1.45 22.85 -5.70
CA ARG A 186 2.45 22.48 -4.67
C ARG A 186 3.29 21.25 -5.05
N ARG A 187 3.07 20.66 -6.22
CA ARG A 187 3.66 19.37 -6.62
C ARG A 187 4.85 19.50 -7.56
N PHE A 188 5.09 20.66 -8.13
CA PHE A 188 6.15 20.87 -9.15
C PHE A 188 7.56 20.64 -8.64
N SER A 189 7.79 20.70 -7.33
CA SER A 189 9.11 20.42 -6.73
C SER A 189 9.45 18.92 -6.60
N ASP A 190 8.47 18.03 -6.92
CA ASP A 190 8.62 16.57 -6.81
C ASP A 190 8.25 15.88 -8.12
N PRO A 191 9.20 15.78 -9.08
CA PRO A 191 8.93 15.18 -10.39
C PRO A 191 8.46 13.72 -10.33
N LYS A 192 9.01 12.93 -9.38
CA LYS A 192 8.61 11.52 -9.20
C LYS A 192 7.17 11.40 -8.75
N GLY A 193 6.78 12.17 -7.75
CA GLY A 193 5.40 12.22 -7.29
C GLY A 193 4.44 12.74 -8.36
N LEU A 194 4.88 13.66 -9.24
CA LEU A 194 4.06 14.13 -10.35
C LEU A 194 3.77 13.00 -11.36
N VAL A 195 4.76 12.16 -11.67
CA VAL A 195 4.55 10.97 -12.52
C VAL A 195 3.52 10.03 -11.89
N LEU A 196 3.64 9.76 -10.59
CA LEU A 196 2.66 8.94 -9.87
C LEU A 196 1.25 9.55 -9.91
N ASP A 197 1.11 10.86 -9.74
CA ASP A 197 -0.18 11.56 -9.82
C ASP A 197 -0.83 11.42 -11.21
N VAL A 198 -0.05 11.53 -12.28
CA VAL A 198 -0.53 11.36 -13.67
C VAL A 198 -0.98 9.92 -13.91
N LEU A 199 -0.16 8.94 -13.54
CA LEU A 199 -0.50 7.52 -13.68
C LEU A 199 -1.71 7.13 -12.83
N SER A 200 -1.80 7.64 -11.59
CA SER A 200 -2.96 7.44 -10.72
C SER A 200 -4.24 8.06 -11.28
N SER A 201 -4.15 9.22 -11.93
CA SER A 201 -5.30 9.81 -12.60
C SER A 201 -5.82 8.93 -13.74
N ARG A 202 -4.89 8.26 -14.46
CA ARG A 202 -5.25 7.28 -15.49
C ARG A 202 -5.88 6.03 -14.87
N LEU A 203 -5.27 5.47 -13.82
CA LEU A 203 -5.82 4.33 -13.08
C LEU A 203 -7.25 4.63 -12.61
N ARG A 204 -7.48 5.77 -11.93
CA ARG A 204 -8.82 6.15 -11.44
C ARG A 204 -9.86 6.20 -12.54
N ARG A 205 -9.52 6.74 -13.72
CA ARG A 205 -10.44 6.75 -14.88
C ARG A 205 -10.76 5.33 -15.35
N ARG A 206 -9.78 4.44 -15.39
CA ARG A 206 -9.98 3.02 -15.75
C ARG A 206 -10.85 2.31 -14.73
N CYS A 207 -10.60 2.54 -13.44
CA CYS A 207 -11.37 1.98 -12.34
C CYS A 207 -12.83 2.46 -12.37
N ALA A 208 -13.07 3.76 -12.57
CA ALA A 208 -14.41 4.29 -12.69
C ALA A 208 -15.19 3.68 -13.88
N ALA A 209 -14.52 3.50 -15.02
CA ALA A 209 -15.12 2.83 -16.18
C ALA A 209 -15.39 1.33 -15.97
N SER A 210 -14.71 0.70 -15.04
CA SER A 210 -14.82 -0.75 -14.75
C SER A 210 -15.60 -1.05 -13.45
N GLY A 211 -16.05 -0.03 -12.73
CA GLY A 211 -16.76 -0.18 -11.46
C GLY A 211 -15.87 -0.65 -10.29
N VAL A 212 -14.53 -0.51 -10.40
CA VAL A 212 -13.60 -0.93 -9.34
C VAL A 212 -13.38 0.22 -8.37
N PRO A 213 -13.63 0.04 -7.05
CA PRO A 213 -13.39 1.08 -6.06
C PRO A 213 -11.91 1.42 -5.88
N THR A 214 -11.63 2.66 -5.48
CA THR A 214 -10.28 3.13 -5.12
C THR A 214 -10.31 3.97 -3.85
N ASN A 215 -9.17 4.05 -3.13
CA ASN A 215 -9.02 5.05 -2.06
C ASN A 215 -9.12 6.47 -2.62
N PRO A 216 -9.68 7.45 -1.88
CA PRO A 216 -9.90 8.81 -2.37
C PRO A 216 -8.60 9.61 -2.55
N ALA A 217 -7.60 9.39 -1.69
CA ALA A 217 -6.29 10.03 -1.76
C ALA A 217 -5.21 9.15 -1.15
N PHE A 218 -3.97 9.48 -1.45
CA PHE A 218 -2.78 8.71 -1.05
C PHE A 218 -1.70 9.64 -0.48
N ALA A 219 -0.98 9.15 0.53
CA ALA A 219 0.21 9.75 1.08
C ALA A 219 1.21 8.65 1.54
N GLY A 220 2.38 9.05 2.04
CA GLY A 220 3.39 8.11 2.52
C GLY A 220 4.61 7.98 1.60
N THR A 221 4.65 8.70 0.48
CA THR A 221 5.82 8.72 -0.41
C THR A 221 6.83 9.76 0.09
N TYR A 222 8.07 9.33 0.30
CA TYR A 222 9.18 10.20 0.69
C TYR A 222 10.51 9.67 0.14
N ASP A 223 11.61 10.38 0.35
CA ASP A 223 12.94 9.91 -0.05
C ASP A 223 13.54 9.04 1.06
N PHE A 224 13.39 7.72 0.93
CA PHE A 224 13.90 6.72 1.88
C PHE A 224 15.43 6.74 2.07
N ARG A 225 16.17 7.47 1.23
CA ARG A 225 17.62 7.63 1.36
C ARG A 225 18.00 8.70 2.37
N ARG A 226 17.05 9.53 2.77
CA ARG A 226 17.27 10.62 3.72
C ARG A 226 16.74 10.21 5.09
N THR A 227 17.63 10.18 6.07
CA THR A 227 17.21 10.07 7.47
C THR A 227 16.44 11.33 7.85
N THR A 228 15.19 11.17 8.21
CA THR A 228 14.29 12.26 8.60
C THR A 228 13.65 11.89 9.92
N ALA A 229 13.32 12.88 10.75
CA ALA A 229 12.46 12.66 11.91
C ALA A 229 11.09 12.17 11.41
N PHE A 230 10.83 10.88 11.55
CA PHE A 230 9.67 10.24 10.91
C PHE A 230 8.34 10.73 11.50
N ASP A 231 8.31 11.13 12.76
CA ASP A 231 7.14 11.72 13.42
C ASP A 231 6.65 13.00 12.75
N ALA A 232 7.57 13.94 12.50
CA ALA A 232 7.25 15.19 11.79
C ALA A 232 6.85 14.90 10.33
N LEU A 233 7.51 13.95 9.67
CA LEU A 233 7.20 13.53 8.31
C LEU A 233 5.80 12.92 8.25
N PHE A 234 5.48 11.98 9.13
CA PHE A 234 4.18 11.31 9.18
C PHE A 234 3.04 12.30 9.44
N GLY A 235 3.22 13.23 10.36
CA GLY A 235 2.26 14.31 10.61
C GLY A 235 1.94 15.09 9.32
N SER A 236 2.93 15.33 8.46
CA SER A 236 2.72 16.01 7.18
C SER A 236 1.84 15.22 6.19
N PHE A 237 1.85 13.89 6.24
CA PHE A 237 1.01 13.03 5.38
C PHE A 237 -0.47 13.14 5.74
N LEU A 238 -0.80 13.47 6.98
CA LEU A 238 -2.18 13.58 7.45
C LEU A 238 -2.86 14.89 7.02
N HIS A 239 -2.08 15.91 6.59
CA HIS A 239 -2.61 17.21 6.19
C HIS A 239 -3.40 17.11 4.88
N GLY A 240 -4.68 17.50 4.95
CA GLY A 240 -5.57 17.51 3.80
C GLY A 240 -5.96 16.12 3.26
N LEU A 241 -5.58 15.05 3.97
CA LEU A 241 -6.02 13.70 3.61
C LEU A 241 -7.52 13.56 3.91
N PRO A 242 -8.36 13.19 2.92
CA PRO A 242 -9.80 13.05 3.13
C PRO A 242 -10.17 11.82 3.96
N ASP A 243 -11.45 11.73 4.38
CA ASP A 243 -12.02 10.52 4.98
C ASP A 243 -11.82 9.32 4.06
N GLY A 244 -11.36 8.19 4.58
CA GLY A 244 -10.97 7.00 3.80
C GLY A 244 -9.65 7.12 3.05
N GLY A 245 -8.88 8.18 3.27
CA GLY A 245 -7.54 8.34 2.69
C GLY A 245 -6.58 7.25 3.13
N LEU A 246 -5.55 6.99 2.33
CA LEU A 246 -4.56 5.95 2.58
C LEU A 246 -3.17 6.55 2.77
N VAL A 247 -2.49 6.14 3.83
CA VAL A 247 -1.06 6.35 4.04
C VAL A 247 -0.34 5.00 3.90
N MET A 248 0.63 4.96 2.99
CA MET A 248 1.54 3.83 2.82
C MET A 248 2.71 3.97 3.79
N CYS A 249 3.16 2.86 4.35
CA CYS A 249 4.36 2.78 5.17
C CYS A 249 5.10 1.46 4.92
N HIS A 250 6.38 1.40 5.36
CA HIS A 250 7.23 0.24 5.21
C HIS A 250 7.91 -0.12 6.53
N PRO A 251 7.15 -0.33 7.62
CA PRO A 251 7.76 -0.73 8.88
C PRO A 251 8.40 -2.12 8.75
N GLY A 252 9.55 -2.33 9.39
CA GLY A 252 10.21 -3.61 9.30
C GLY A 252 11.40 -3.70 10.25
N PHE A 253 11.74 -4.92 10.68
CA PHE A 253 13.06 -5.21 11.20
C PHE A 253 13.97 -5.60 10.04
N VAL A 254 15.26 -5.35 10.19
CA VAL A 254 16.26 -5.65 9.17
C VAL A 254 16.85 -7.04 9.41
N ASP A 255 16.89 -7.86 8.36
CA ASP A 255 17.58 -9.14 8.32
C ASP A 255 18.38 -9.27 7.02
N ALA A 256 19.25 -10.28 6.96
CA ALA A 256 20.13 -10.51 5.81
C ALA A 256 19.36 -10.77 4.49
N GLU A 257 18.10 -11.24 4.56
CA GLU A 257 17.28 -11.43 3.38
C GLU A 257 16.76 -10.10 2.85
N LEU A 258 16.27 -9.23 3.72
CA LEU A 258 15.85 -7.89 3.34
C LEU A 258 17.00 -7.10 2.72
N GLU A 259 18.20 -7.11 3.33
CA GLU A 259 19.38 -6.41 2.82
C GLU A 259 19.76 -6.84 1.40
N ARG A 260 19.52 -8.11 1.06
CA ARG A 260 19.77 -8.65 -0.28
C ARG A 260 18.69 -8.23 -1.30
N LEU A 261 17.44 -8.04 -0.87
CA LEU A 261 16.28 -7.85 -1.75
C LEU A 261 15.91 -6.36 -1.92
N ASP A 262 16.16 -5.54 -0.91
CA ASP A 262 15.78 -4.13 -0.90
C ASP A 262 16.90 -3.26 -0.32
N PRO A 263 17.40 -2.26 -1.07
CA PRO A 263 18.41 -1.34 -0.57
C PRO A 263 17.88 -0.33 0.48
N PHE A 264 16.57 -0.27 0.70
CA PHE A 264 15.93 0.69 1.62
C PHE A 264 15.61 0.03 2.96
N THR A 265 16.62 -0.08 3.83
CA THR A 265 16.50 -0.73 5.13
C THR A 265 16.40 0.25 6.30
N THR A 266 17.15 1.36 6.26
CA THR A 266 17.36 2.27 7.39
C THR A 266 16.08 2.85 8.00
N MET A 267 15.10 3.20 7.18
CA MET A 267 13.86 3.85 7.66
C MET A 267 12.83 2.85 8.20
N ARG A 268 12.93 1.57 7.86
CA ARG A 268 11.94 0.55 8.26
C ARG A 268 11.82 0.38 9.76
N GLU A 269 12.95 0.34 10.48
CA GLU A 269 12.96 0.23 11.95
C GLU A 269 12.48 1.53 12.62
N GLN A 270 12.77 2.69 12.02
CA GLN A 270 12.26 3.96 12.51
C GLN A 270 10.74 4.06 12.36
N GLU A 271 10.19 3.62 11.24
CA GLU A 271 8.74 3.53 11.05
C GLU A 271 8.10 2.58 12.06
N HIS A 272 8.67 1.38 12.24
CA HIS A 272 8.17 0.44 13.24
C HIS A 272 8.18 1.05 14.65
N THR A 273 9.30 1.62 15.07
CA THR A 273 9.44 2.24 16.40
C THR A 273 8.45 3.38 16.61
N PHE A 274 8.24 4.20 15.60
CA PHE A 274 7.26 5.29 15.65
C PHE A 274 5.83 4.77 15.82
N PHE A 275 5.40 3.82 14.99
CA PHE A 275 4.04 3.28 15.06
C PHE A 275 3.79 2.48 16.34
N ALA A 276 4.76 1.71 16.82
CA ALA A 276 4.66 0.99 18.10
C ALA A 276 4.63 1.94 19.29
N GLY A 277 5.18 3.15 19.17
CA GLY A 277 5.30 4.12 20.23
C GLY A 277 3.96 4.67 20.76
N GLY A 278 3.95 5.05 22.02
CA GLY A 278 2.76 5.58 22.69
C GLY A 278 2.28 6.95 22.17
N GLN A 279 3.14 7.70 21.48
CA GLN A 279 2.79 9.01 20.89
C GLN A 279 1.92 8.90 19.62
N PHE A 280 1.99 7.79 18.90
CA PHE A 280 1.29 7.62 17.62
C PHE A 280 -0.25 7.76 17.73
N PRO A 281 -0.95 7.13 18.70
CA PRO A 281 -2.40 7.34 18.85
C PRO A 281 -2.76 8.79 19.19
N GLY A 282 -1.95 9.45 20.01
CA GLY A 282 -2.14 10.87 20.34
C GLY A 282 -2.01 11.77 19.12
N LEU A 283 -1.09 11.45 18.22
CA LEU A 283 -0.94 12.18 16.95
C LEU A 283 -2.18 12.03 16.06
N LEU A 284 -2.71 10.82 15.91
CA LEU A 284 -3.94 10.60 15.15
C LEU A 284 -5.11 11.37 15.75
N ALA A 285 -5.29 11.30 17.07
CA ALA A 285 -6.34 12.01 17.77
C ALA A 285 -6.23 13.53 17.58
N ALA A 286 -5.02 14.10 17.66
CA ALA A 286 -4.76 15.53 17.43
C ALA A 286 -5.13 15.98 16.01
N HIS A 287 -5.10 15.08 15.03
CA HIS A 287 -5.54 15.34 13.66
C HIS A 287 -7.01 14.99 13.40
N GLY A 288 -7.78 14.56 14.41
CA GLY A 288 -9.17 14.12 14.26
C GLY A 288 -9.29 12.89 13.37
N ILE A 289 -8.37 11.93 13.52
CA ILE A 289 -8.26 10.72 12.67
C ILE A 289 -8.34 9.48 13.56
N GLU A 290 -9.01 8.47 13.05
CA GLU A 290 -8.98 7.09 13.56
C GLU A 290 -8.67 6.10 12.44
N LEU A 291 -8.16 4.92 12.76
CA LEU A 291 -7.95 3.86 11.77
C LEU A 291 -9.31 3.32 11.28
N ALA A 292 -9.43 3.04 9.96
CA ALA A 292 -10.67 2.65 9.30
C ALA A 292 -11.22 1.30 9.78
#